data_9e9220da6e64258ea4914ba4ebe2440c
#
_entry.id   9e9220da6e64258ea4914ba4ebe2440c
#
_cell.length_a   1.000
_cell.length_b   1.000
_cell.length_c   1.000
_cell.angle_alpha   90.00
_cell.angle_beta   90.00
_cell.angle_gamma   90.00
#
_symmetry.space_group_name_H-M   'P 1'
#
loop_
_entity.id
_entity.type
_entity.pdbx_description
1 polymer ?
#
loop_
_entity_poly.entity_id
_entity_poly.type
_entity_poly.pdbx_seq_one_letter_code
_entity_poly.pdbx_strand_id
1 'polypeptide(L)'
;MAKQWSAPPAMQIDPKKKYKARMETDKGTLVIELFADKTPKTVNNFVFLSREGFYEGVIFHRVIANFMAQGGDPTGSGSGGPGYKFGDEFHPGLKHDKQGILSMANAGPGTNGSQFFITHGPTPHLDNRHTVFGQIVEGSDVLMSIPPRDPNNRNAPAVQIIRVSVEESE
;
A
#
# COMPACT_ATOMS: atom_id res chain seq x y z
N MET A 1 -19.38 0.03 -6.82
CA MET A 1 -18.94 -1.25 -6.27
C MET A 1 -17.47 -1.48 -6.58
N ALA A 2 -16.76 -2.03 -5.62
CA ALA A 2 -15.36 -2.37 -5.83
C ALA A 2 -15.22 -3.51 -6.84
N LYS A 3 -14.22 -3.42 -7.70
CA LYS A 3 -13.90 -4.49 -8.64
C LYS A 3 -13.33 -5.69 -7.90
N GLN A 4 -13.60 -6.87 -8.40
CA GLN A 4 -13.12 -8.13 -7.84
C GLN A 4 -12.59 -9.02 -8.95
N TRP A 5 -11.58 -9.80 -8.64
CA TRP A 5 -10.97 -10.75 -9.59
C TRP A 5 -10.84 -12.11 -8.93
N SER A 6 -10.83 -13.16 -9.72
CA SER A 6 -10.77 -14.53 -9.22
C SER A 6 -9.33 -15.03 -9.00
N ALA A 7 -8.34 -14.29 -9.49
CA ALA A 7 -6.93 -14.68 -9.40
C ALA A 7 -6.04 -13.44 -9.43
N PRO A 8 -4.80 -13.54 -8.89
CA PRO A 8 -3.81 -12.46 -9.02
C PRO A 8 -3.56 -12.10 -10.48
N PRO A 9 -3.22 -10.84 -10.77
CA PRO A 9 -3.02 -10.41 -12.16
C PRO A 9 -1.78 -11.04 -12.78
N ALA A 10 -1.85 -11.27 -14.09
CA ALA A 10 -0.67 -11.64 -14.86
C ALA A 10 0.35 -10.49 -14.80
N MET A 11 1.62 -10.81 -15.01
CA MET A 11 2.69 -9.81 -14.97
C MET A 11 2.51 -8.78 -16.09
N GLN A 12 2.30 -7.52 -15.71
CA GLN A 12 2.13 -6.38 -16.61
C GLN A 12 3.31 -5.43 -16.59
N ILE A 13 4.09 -5.46 -15.49
CA ILE A 13 5.24 -4.58 -15.35
C ILE A 13 6.50 -5.26 -15.86
N ASP A 14 7.52 -4.44 -16.13
CA ASP A 14 8.86 -4.93 -16.45
C ASP A 14 9.75 -4.69 -15.22
N PRO A 15 10.21 -5.75 -14.54
CA PRO A 15 11.06 -5.59 -13.34
C PRO A 15 12.36 -4.84 -13.58
N LYS A 16 12.76 -4.65 -14.83
CA LYS A 16 13.97 -3.90 -15.19
C LYS A 16 13.73 -2.41 -15.26
N LYS A 17 12.46 -1.98 -15.29
CA LYS A 17 12.09 -0.57 -15.33
C LYS A 17 11.82 -0.03 -13.95
N LYS A 18 11.76 1.30 -13.86
CA LYS A 18 11.47 1.99 -12.59
C LYS A 18 10.03 2.43 -12.56
N TYR A 19 9.41 2.31 -11.40
CA TYR A 19 8.01 2.68 -11.19
C TYR A 19 7.89 3.59 -9.98
N LYS A 20 7.08 4.64 -10.14
CA LYS A 20 6.68 5.52 -9.05
C LYS A 20 5.17 5.62 -9.02
N ALA A 21 4.59 5.57 -7.84
CA ALA A 21 3.17 5.79 -7.65
C ALA A 21 2.96 7.20 -7.12
N ARG A 22 1.98 7.88 -7.70
CA ARG A 22 1.53 9.18 -7.22
C ARG A 22 0.16 8.96 -6.61
N MET A 23 0.11 8.98 -5.28
CA MET A 23 -1.12 8.75 -4.52
C MET A 23 -1.67 10.11 -4.07
N GLU A 24 -2.77 10.52 -4.69
CA GLU A 24 -3.44 11.78 -4.34
C GLU A 24 -4.46 11.51 -3.24
N THR A 25 -4.37 12.27 -2.16
CA THR A 25 -5.26 12.12 -0.99
C THR A 25 -5.88 13.47 -0.63
N ASP A 26 -6.85 13.43 0.28
CA ASP A 26 -7.46 14.65 0.85
C ASP A 26 -6.44 15.58 1.52
N LYS A 27 -5.30 15.06 1.94
CA LYS A 27 -4.27 15.82 2.66
C LYS A 27 -3.12 16.24 1.75
N GLY A 28 -3.10 15.81 0.50
CA GLY A 28 -2.04 16.08 -0.45
C GLY A 28 -1.58 14.84 -1.15
N THR A 29 -0.47 14.93 -1.85
CA THR A 29 0.05 13.85 -2.69
C THR A 29 1.28 13.20 -2.07
N LEU A 30 1.29 11.86 -2.09
CA LEU A 30 2.44 11.04 -1.75
C LEU A 30 3.05 10.53 -3.04
N VAL A 31 4.37 10.65 -3.20
CA VAL A 31 5.10 10.04 -4.31
C VAL A 31 5.93 8.90 -3.74
N ILE A 32 5.73 7.71 -4.28
CA ILE A 32 6.27 6.48 -3.75
C ILE A 32 7.10 5.76 -4.80
N GLU A 33 8.35 5.48 -4.51
CA GLU A 33 9.19 4.62 -5.34
C GLU A 33 8.80 3.17 -5.08
N LEU A 34 8.55 2.41 -6.15
CA LEU A 34 8.18 0.99 -6.05
C LEU A 34 9.37 0.11 -6.43
N PHE A 35 9.62 -0.93 -5.65
CA PHE A 35 10.79 -1.80 -5.82
C PHE A 35 10.51 -2.96 -6.77
N ALA A 36 10.27 -2.66 -8.05
CA ALA A 36 9.88 -3.64 -9.06
C ALA A 36 10.92 -4.74 -9.28
N ASP A 37 12.20 -4.43 -9.11
CA ASP A 37 13.28 -5.39 -9.30
C ASP A 37 13.39 -6.39 -8.15
N LYS A 38 13.00 -6.01 -6.94
CA LYS A 38 13.14 -6.82 -5.74
C LYS A 38 11.86 -7.52 -5.33
N THR A 39 10.71 -6.90 -5.59
CA THR A 39 9.40 -7.46 -5.27
C THR A 39 8.46 -7.34 -6.46
N PRO A 40 8.79 -7.99 -7.59
CA PRO A 40 8.04 -7.79 -8.84
C PRO A 40 6.57 -8.18 -8.76
N LYS A 41 6.22 -9.24 -8.07
CA LYS A 41 4.81 -9.69 -7.98
C LYS A 41 3.98 -8.70 -7.17
N THR A 42 4.51 -8.23 -6.05
CA THR A 42 3.83 -7.29 -5.17
C THR A 42 3.66 -5.93 -5.85
N VAL A 43 4.72 -5.44 -6.50
CA VAL A 43 4.65 -4.20 -7.27
C VAL A 43 3.68 -4.34 -8.43
N ASN A 44 3.72 -5.47 -9.15
CA ASN A 44 2.79 -5.74 -10.24
C ASN A 44 1.33 -5.67 -9.76
N ASN A 45 1.05 -6.26 -8.61
CA ASN A 45 -0.29 -6.23 -8.03
C ASN A 45 -0.73 -4.78 -7.72
N PHE A 46 0.14 -4.02 -7.08
CA PHE A 46 -0.18 -2.63 -6.74
C PHE A 46 -0.38 -1.77 -7.98
N VAL A 47 0.47 -1.93 -8.99
CA VAL A 47 0.36 -1.21 -10.26
C VAL A 47 -0.93 -1.59 -10.99
N PHE A 48 -1.24 -2.88 -11.05
CA PHE A 48 -2.47 -3.36 -11.66
C PHE A 48 -3.71 -2.74 -11.00
N LEU A 49 -3.79 -2.83 -9.68
CA LEU A 49 -4.93 -2.29 -8.93
C LEU A 49 -5.05 -0.77 -9.11
N SER A 50 -3.91 -0.08 -9.12
CA SER A 50 -3.88 1.37 -9.33
C SER A 50 -4.41 1.74 -10.72
N ARG A 51 -3.98 1.03 -11.75
CA ARG A 51 -4.42 1.26 -13.13
C ARG A 51 -5.89 0.93 -13.36
N GLU A 52 -6.43 0.00 -12.57
CA GLU A 52 -7.85 -0.37 -12.62
C GLU A 52 -8.74 0.60 -11.83
N GLY A 53 -8.16 1.61 -11.20
CA GLY A 53 -8.92 2.55 -10.38
C GLY A 53 -9.41 1.97 -9.07
N PHE A 54 -8.85 0.84 -8.64
CA PHE A 54 -9.31 0.11 -7.46
C PHE A 54 -9.22 0.93 -6.18
N TYR A 55 -8.19 1.77 -6.07
CA TYR A 55 -7.96 2.57 -4.87
C TYR A 55 -8.70 3.91 -4.84
N GLU A 56 -9.42 4.28 -5.90
CA GLU A 56 -10.17 5.53 -5.93
C GLU A 56 -11.27 5.51 -4.88
N GLY A 57 -11.27 6.52 -4.01
CA GLY A 57 -12.26 6.65 -2.95
C GLY A 57 -12.00 5.78 -1.73
N VAL A 58 -10.93 4.99 -1.72
CA VAL A 58 -10.59 4.10 -0.61
C VAL A 58 -9.92 4.90 0.50
N ILE A 59 -10.24 4.57 1.76
CA ILE A 59 -9.78 5.33 2.93
C ILE A 59 -8.56 4.67 3.60
N PHE A 60 -7.85 5.49 4.39
CA PHE A 60 -6.92 4.96 5.39
C PHE A 60 -7.76 4.63 6.62
N HIS A 61 -8.19 3.38 6.71
CA HIS A 61 -9.16 2.96 7.74
C HIS A 61 -8.56 2.74 9.12
N ARG A 62 -7.25 2.49 9.20
CA ARG A 62 -6.56 2.23 10.46
C ARG A 62 -5.26 3.02 10.49
N VAL A 63 -5.19 4.02 11.36
CA VAL A 63 -4.01 4.87 11.51
C VAL A 63 -3.63 4.93 12.98
N ILE A 64 -2.44 4.46 13.30
CA ILE A 64 -1.93 4.43 14.67
C ILE A 64 -0.74 5.38 14.75
N ALA A 65 -0.86 6.42 15.59
CA ALA A 65 0.20 7.42 15.76
C ALA A 65 1.53 6.76 16.13
N ASN A 66 2.60 7.24 15.53
CA ASN A 66 3.96 6.74 15.73
C ASN A 66 4.16 5.28 15.30
N PHE A 67 3.25 4.74 14.48
CA PHE A 67 3.35 3.38 13.97
C PHE A 67 3.15 3.34 12.45
N MET A 68 1.92 3.46 11.96
CA MET A 68 1.66 3.37 10.52
C MET A 68 0.28 3.90 10.14
N ALA A 69 0.10 4.16 8.84
CA ALA A 69 -1.21 4.44 8.24
C ALA A 69 -1.54 3.29 7.29
N GLN A 70 -2.67 2.61 7.51
CA GLN A 70 -3.10 1.45 6.74
C GLN A 70 -4.36 1.78 5.92
N GLY A 71 -4.34 1.38 4.65
CA GLY A 71 -5.47 1.56 3.75
C GLY A 71 -5.51 0.48 2.70
N GLY A 72 -6.32 0.70 1.64
CA GLY A 72 -6.38 -0.21 0.50
C GLY A 72 -7.52 -1.24 0.56
N ASP A 73 -8.35 -1.20 1.60
CA ASP A 73 -9.55 -2.03 1.69
C ASP A 73 -10.73 -1.25 1.12
N PRO A 74 -11.33 -1.70 0.00
CA PRO A 74 -12.44 -0.97 -0.60
C PRO A 74 -13.69 -0.88 0.31
N THR A 75 -13.82 -1.78 1.29
CA THR A 75 -14.93 -1.75 2.24
C THR A 75 -14.65 -0.86 3.45
N GLY A 76 -13.39 -0.52 3.69
CA GLY A 76 -12.98 0.29 4.84
C GLY A 76 -13.08 -0.43 6.18
N SER A 77 -13.36 -1.72 6.19
CA SER A 77 -13.55 -2.51 7.42
C SER A 77 -12.30 -3.20 7.93
N GLY A 78 -11.31 -3.36 7.08
CA GLY A 78 -10.10 -4.13 7.38
C GLY A 78 -10.15 -5.57 6.89
N SER A 79 -11.31 -6.03 6.41
CA SER A 79 -11.46 -7.42 5.96
C SER A 79 -11.71 -7.56 4.45
N GLY A 80 -11.81 -6.45 3.71
CA GLY A 80 -12.02 -6.48 2.28
C GLY A 80 -10.72 -6.57 1.48
N GLY A 81 -10.86 -6.83 0.19
CA GLY A 81 -9.71 -6.95 -0.70
C GLY A 81 -10.15 -7.11 -2.14
N PRO A 82 -9.24 -7.53 -3.02
CA PRO A 82 -9.51 -7.57 -4.47
C PRO A 82 -10.13 -8.88 -4.97
N GLY A 83 -10.43 -9.82 -4.08
CA GLY A 83 -11.04 -11.11 -4.45
C GLY A 83 -10.03 -12.26 -4.54
N TYR A 84 -8.76 -12.01 -4.35
CA TYR A 84 -7.70 -13.02 -4.39
C TYR A 84 -6.66 -12.74 -3.30
N LYS A 85 -5.80 -13.72 -3.07
CA LYS A 85 -4.64 -13.60 -2.19
C LYS A 85 -3.39 -14.09 -2.90
N PHE A 86 -2.23 -13.59 -2.50
CA PHE A 86 -0.96 -14.03 -3.07
C PHE A 86 0.15 -14.06 -2.02
N GLY A 87 1.25 -14.74 -2.36
CA GLY A 87 2.33 -15.00 -1.42
C GLY A 87 3.22 -13.81 -1.13
N ASP A 88 4.01 -13.95 -0.07
CA ASP A 88 4.97 -12.93 0.36
C ASP A 88 6.21 -12.91 -0.55
N GLU A 89 6.85 -11.75 -0.63
CA GLU A 89 8.11 -11.56 -1.34
C GLU A 89 9.09 -10.84 -0.42
N PHE A 90 9.69 -11.57 0.51
CA PHE A 90 10.68 -10.98 1.40
C PHE A 90 12.02 -10.88 0.68
N HIS A 91 12.67 -9.72 0.84
CA HIS A 91 13.98 -9.48 0.28
C HIS A 91 14.91 -9.02 1.41
N PRO A 92 16.10 -9.63 1.57
CA PRO A 92 16.98 -9.30 2.70
C PRO A 92 17.45 -7.83 2.72
N GLY A 93 17.42 -7.16 1.59
CA GLY A 93 17.76 -5.74 1.50
C GLY A 93 16.61 -4.80 1.79
N LEU A 94 15.39 -5.31 2.00
CA LEU A 94 14.20 -4.49 2.24
C LEU A 94 13.67 -4.69 3.65
N LYS A 95 13.72 -3.64 4.45
CA LYS A 95 13.34 -3.68 5.86
C LYS A 95 12.47 -2.50 6.23
N HIS A 96 11.73 -2.66 7.33
CA HIS A 96 10.92 -1.60 7.93
C HIS A 96 11.82 -0.76 8.84
N ASP A 97 12.79 -0.06 8.26
CA ASP A 97 13.88 0.58 8.99
C ASP A 97 13.77 2.11 9.11
N LYS A 98 12.70 2.70 8.58
CA LYS A 98 12.53 4.16 8.59
C LYS A 98 11.09 4.57 8.33
N GLN A 99 10.85 5.88 8.41
CA GLN A 99 9.57 6.47 8.03
C GLN A 99 9.35 6.34 6.51
N GLY A 100 8.10 6.11 6.11
CA GLY A 100 7.72 6.14 4.71
C GLY A 100 7.90 4.83 3.97
N ILE A 101 8.06 3.72 4.68
CA ILE A 101 8.15 2.39 4.05
C ILE A 101 6.73 1.92 3.71
N LEU A 102 6.55 1.55 2.44
CA LEU A 102 5.30 0.97 1.93
C LEU A 102 5.40 -0.55 2.00
N SER A 103 4.47 -1.17 2.70
CA SER A 103 4.49 -2.61 2.97
C SER A 103 3.09 -3.18 2.87
N MET A 104 2.96 -4.47 2.62
CA MET A 104 1.66 -5.13 2.51
C MET A 104 1.10 -5.52 3.87
N ALA A 105 -0.15 -5.11 4.12
CA ALA A 105 -0.90 -5.64 5.24
C ALA A 105 -1.34 -7.06 4.91
N ASN A 106 -1.42 -7.92 5.93
CA ASN A 106 -1.87 -9.31 5.74
C ASN A 106 -2.49 -9.86 7.03
N ALA A 107 -3.09 -11.02 6.92
CA ALA A 107 -3.69 -11.77 8.04
C ALA A 107 -2.88 -13.05 8.32
N GLY A 108 -1.59 -13.04 8.02
CA GLY A 108 -0.68 -14.17 8.17
C GLY A 108 0.03 -14.48 6.86
N PRO A 109 0.88 -15.50 6.82
CA PRO A 109 1.64 -15.84 5.61
C PRO A 109 0.76 -16.07 4.39
N GLY A 110 1.15 -15.49 3.25
CA GLY A 110 0.49 -15.76 1.98
C GLY A 110 -0.91 -15.16 1.84
N THR A 111 -1.26 -14.13 2.60
CA THR A 111 -2.61 -13.54 2.56
C THR A 111 -2.62 -12.11 2.03
N ASN A 112 -1.67 -11.75 1.20
CA ASN A 112 -1.62 -10.42 0.60
C ASN A 112 -2.75 -10.23 -0.42
N GLY A 113 -3.34 -9.04 -0.41
CA GLY A 113 -4.40 -8.67 -1.36
C GLY A 113 -4.20 -7.24 -1.82
N SER A 114 -5.05 -6.32 -1.35
CA SER A 114 -4.97 -4.90 -1.72
C SER A 114 -4.54 -3.99 -0.59
N GLN A 115 -4.65 -4.43 0.66
CA GLN A 115 -4.35 -3.58 1.80
C GLN A 115 -2.85 -3.40 1.98
N PHE A 116 -2.46 -2.18 2.29
CA PHE A 116 -1.06 -1.80 2.51
C PHE A 116 -0.99 -0.85 3.71
N PHE A 117 0.23 -0.64 4.19
CA PHE A 117 0.46 0.40 5.19
C PHE A 117 1.75 1.15 4.87
N ILE A 118 1.84 2.36 5.40
CA ILE A 118 3.01 3.22 5.25
C ILE A 118 3.48 3.57 6.66
N THR A 119 4.74 3.30 6.96
CA THR A 119 5.27 3.45 8.33
C THR A 119 5.53 4.91 8.70
N HIS A 120 5.30 5.24 9.98
CA HIS A 120 5.65 6.55 10.54
C HIS A 120 7.11 6.59 11.00
N GLY A 121 7.72 5.44 11.23
CA GLY A 121 9.10 5.29 11.66
C GLY A 121 9.53 3.84 11.58
N PRO A 122 10.69 3.47 12.13
CA PRO A 122 11.12 2.07 12.09
C PRO A 122 10.14 1.13 12.80
N THR A 123 9.84 0.00 12.16
CA THR A 123 8.99 -1.06 12.71
C THR A 123 9.66 -2.41 12.47
N PRO A 124 10.85 -2.65 13.06
CA PRO A 124 11.66 -3.82 12.72
C PRO A 124 10.99 -5.16 13.06
N HIS A 125 10.03 -5.14 13.99
CA HIS A 125 9.28 -6.36 14.34
C HIS A 125 8.41 -6.88 13.19
N LEU A 126 8.21 -6.09 12.14
CA LEU A 126 7.43 -6.48 10.96
C LEU A 126 8.29 -7.10 9.85
N ASP A 127 9.61 -7.05 9.97
CA ASP A 127 10.51 -7.64 8.99
C ASP A 127 10.26 -9.15 8.87
N ASN A 128 10.26 -9.63 7.62
CA ASN A 128 9.99 -11.04 7.29
C ASN A 128 8.58 -11.51 7.66
N ARG A 129 7.66 -10.58 7.91
CA ARG A 129 6.25 -10.87 8.16
C ARG A 129 5.36 -10.12 7.17
N HIS A 130 5.84 -8.98 6.69
CA HIS A 130 5.15 -8.14 5.71
C HIS A 130 6.10 -7.81 4.58
N THR A 131 5.60 -7.80 3.36
CA THR A 131 6.40 -7.52 2.17
C THR A 131 6.60 -6.02 1.99
N VAL A 132 7.82 -5.55 2.17
CA VAL A 132 8.22 -4.18 1.82
C VAL A 132 8.34 -4.09 0.32
N PHE A 133 7.65 -3.15 -0.32
CA PHE A 133 7.69 -3.02 -1.78
C PHE A 133 7.82 -1.59 -2.30
N GLY A 134 7.98 -0.61 -1.41
CA GLY A 134 8.18 0.77 -1.82
C GLY A 134 8.60 1.68 -0.67
N GLN A 135 8.89 2.94 -1.02
CA GLN A 135 9.19 3.97 -0.02
C GLN A 135 8.78 5.34 -0.55
N ILE A 136 8.36 6.22 0.36
CA ILE A 136 8.02 7.58 0.01
C ILE A 136 9.28 8.33 -0.39
N VAL A 137 9.21 9.04 -1.53
CA VAL A 137 10.28 9.94 -1.97
C VAL A 137 9.86 11.42 -1.88
N GLU A 138 8.54 11.69 -1.87
CA GLU A 138 7.98 13.02 -1.64
C GLU A 138 6.67 12.88 -0.86
N GLY A 139 6.39 13.84 0.03
CA GLY A 139 5.11 13.88 0.73
C GLY A 139 5.14 13.31 2.14
N SER A 140 6.31 13.20 2.78
CA SER A 140 6.39 12.73 4.16
C SER A 140 5.53 13.56 5.11
N ASP A 141 5.45 14.86 4.87
CA ASP A 141 4.60 15.78 5.65
C ASP A 141 3.11 15.45 5.45
N VAL A 142 2.73 15.05 4.25
CA VAL A 142 1.36 14.61 3.96
C VAL A 142 1.04 13.35 4.75
N LEU A 143 1.94 12.37 4.74
CA LEU A 143 1.79 11.12 5.51
C LEU A 143 1.56 11.45 6.99
N MET A 144 2.39 12.30 7.55
CA MET A 144 2.32 12.64 8.97
C MET A 144 1.11 13.50 9.32
N SER A 145 0.44 14.07 8.33
CA SER A 145 -0.79 14.86 8.54
C SER A 145 -2.05 13.99 8.62
N ILE A 146 -1.96 12.70 8.27
CA ILE A 146 -3.10 11.79 8.33
C ILE A 146 -3.39 11.50 9.82
N PRO A 147 -4.58 11.87 10.33
CA PRO A 147 -4.85 11.72 11.76
C PRO A 147 -5.07 10.27 12.16
N PRO A 148 -4.77 9.92 13.42
CA PRO A 148 -5.07 8.60 13.94
C PRO A 148 -6.54 8.23 13.77
N ARG A 149 -6.80 6.95 13.50
CA ARG A 149 -8.15 6.45 13.31
C ARG A 149 -8.25 5.00 13.77
N ASP A 150 -9.25 4.73 14.60
CA ASP A 150 -9.60 3.37 15.01
C ASP A 150 -10.67 2.84 14.04
N PRO A 151 -10.43 1.72 13.33
CA PRO A 151 -11.40 1.19 12.38
C PRO A 151 -12.71 0.74 13.04
N ASN A 152 -12.70 0.49 14.35
CA ASN A 152 -13.93 0.15 15.08
C ASN A 152 -14.85 1.35 15.27
N ASN A 153 -14.32 2.56 15.15
CA ASN A 153 -15.11 3.78 15.17
C ASN A 153 -15.43 4.18 13.73
N ARG A 154 -16.46 3.56 13.16
CA ARG A 154 -16.81 3.73 11.74
C ARG A 154 -17.24 5.15 11.38
N ASN A 155 -17.68 5.93 12.35
CA ASN A 155 -18.09 7.30 12.12
C ASN A 155 -16.94 8.31 12.21
N ALA A 156 -15.74 7.86 12.56
CA ALA A 156 -14.59 8.74 12.63
C ALA A 156 -14.21 9.21 11.22
N PRO A 157 -13.80 10.48 11.07
CA PRO A 157 -13.31 10.97 9.79
C PRO A 157 -12.12 10.15 9.31
N ALA A 158 -12.04 9.91 8.02
CA ALA A 158 -10.94 9.17 7.41
C ALA A 158 -10.40 9.94 6.21
N VAL A 159 -9.08 9.89 6.03
CA VAL A 159 -8.44 10.45 4.84
C VAL A 159 -8.70 9.50 3.67
N GLN A 160 -9.14 10.06 2.56
CA GLN A 160 -9.53 9.32 1.37
C GLN A 160 -8.45 9.42 0.30
N ILE A 161 -8.18 8.31 -0.36
CA ILE A 161 -7.34 8.28 -1.56
C ILE A 161 -8.24 8.73 -2.72
N ILE A 162 -7.84 9.80 -3.40
CA ILE A 162 -8.59 10.30 -4.56
C ILE A 162 -8.29 9.39 -5.75
N ARG A 163 -7.02 9.13 -5.99
CA ARG A 163 -6.57 8.18 -7.01
C ARG A 163 -5.10 7.86 -6.85
N VAL A 164 -4.68 6.76 -7.47
CA VAL A 164 -3.26 6.40 -7.57
C VAL A 164 -2.91 6.27 -9.05
N SER A 165 -1.95 7.05 -9.51
CA SER A 165 -1.40 6.92 -10.86
C SER A 165 0.02 6.38 -10.79
N VAL A 166 0.46 5.68 -11.82
CA VAL A 166 1.78 5.05 -11.85
C VAL A 166 2.58 5.57 -13.02
N GLU A 167 3.80 6.01 -12.75
CA GLU A 167 4.76 6.46 -13.74
C GLU A 167 5.80 5.37 -13.96
N GLU A 168 6.06 5.04 -15.22
CA GLU A 168 7.05 4.05 -15.63
C GLU A 168 8.19 4.77 -16.33
N SER A 169 9.45 4.40 -16.00
CA SER A 169 10.63 4.98 -16.64
C SER A 169 11.72 3.93 -16.81
N GLU A 170 12.70 4.21 -17.67
CA GLU A 170 13.81 3.28 -17.92
C GLU A 170 14.79 3.19 -16.73
#